data_8cb426702b219ee059498851c24fff92
#
_entry.id   8cb426702b219ee059498851c24fff92
#
_cell.length_a   1.000
_cell.length_b   1.000
_cell.length_c   1.000
_cell.angle_alpha   90.00
_cell.angle_beta   90.00
_cell.angle_gamma   90.00
#
_symmetry.space_group_name_H-M   'P 1'
#
loop_
_entity.id
_entity.type
_entity.pdbx_description
1 polymer ?
#
loop_
_entity_poly.entity_id
_entity_poly.type
_entity_poly.pdbx_seq_one_letter_code
_entity_poly.pdbx_strand_id
1 'polypeptide(L)'
;MLFRSHQRLLERLTFLYGKAAATQHLPELERLLKVHVAHKPQAMKAQNGHFNPADRFTQQDIALITYGDILLSDFASPLATLADFLESTSGLRGVFNTLHILPFFPYSSDRGFSITDFKTVDPKLGSWQDIESLSERYRLMFDGVFNHASSQSMPFQEMLNGNPDYQGFATTYRSPDELTPEQRAIIVRPRTSDILTQYQSIEGPIWVWTTFSPDQIDLNFTNPRVLLEVIDTLLLYVRRGADIIRLDAVTYLWEEPGTPCANLAQTHEVIRLFRDVLDIAAPQVALTTETNIPHEENITYFGNGYDEAQMVYNFALPPLVLYTFYQADATELSKWVNTLEYPSNAMTFFNILDTHDGVGLLGVKNILSEQQISVIIRCAREHGALISYRTAAGGVEEPYEINSTWFSALTLDSEDEELDLQ
;
A
#
# COMPACT_ATOMS: atom_id res chain seq x y z
N MET A 1 -1.18 27.25 -16.07
CA MET A 1 -1.03 26.04 -15.25
C MET A 1 -2.27 25.78 -14.38
N LEU A 2 -2.68 26.69 -13.52
CA LEU A 2 -3.84 26.56 -12.60
C LEU A 2 -5.17 26.12 -13.27
N PHE A 3 -5.52 26.64 -14.43
CA PHE A 3 -6.77 26.28 -15.13
C PHE A 3 -6.82 24.81 -15.58
N ARG A 4 -5.72 24.26 -16.10
CA ARG A 4 -5.66 22.85 -16.52
C ARG A 4 -5.74 21.89 -15.33
N SER A 5 -5.10 22.26 -14.21
CA SER A 5 -5.16 21.46 -12.97
C SER A 5 -6.56 21.43 -12.38
N HIS A 6 -7.24 22.59 -12.30
CA HIS A 6 -8.63 22.71 -11.87
C HIS A 6 -9.56 21.80 -12.68
N GLN A 7 -9.42 21.82 -14.02
CA GLN A 7 -10.24 21.01 -14.92
C GLN A 7 -10.03 19.50 -14.69
N ARG A 8 -8.78 19.06 -14.54
CA ARG A 8 -8.47 17.65 -14.24
C ARG A 8 -9.09 17.20 -12.92
N LEU A 9 -8.89 17.95 -11.83
CA LEU A 9 -9.48 17.63 -10.52
C LEU A 9 -11.01 17.54 -10.59
N LEU A 10 -11.65 18.46 -11.32
CA LEU A 10 -13.11 18.44 -11.54
C LEU A 10 -13.54 17.18 -12.31
N GLU A 11 -12.80 16.77 -13.34
CA GLU A 11 -13.09 15.58 -14.13
C GLU A 11 -12.99 14.31 -13.27
N ARG A 12 -11.93 14.16 -12.44
CA ARG A 12 -11.77 13.04 -11.51
C ARG A 12 -12.94 12.94 -10.51
N LEU A 13 -13.23 14.05 -9.84
CA LEU A 13 -14.37 14.10 -8.90
C LEU A 13 -15.71 13.85 -9.61
N THR A 14 -15.87 14.30 -10.85
CA THR A 14 -17.09 14.07 -11.62
C THR A 14 -17.27 12.59 -11.97
N PHE A 15 -16.19 11.89 -12.30
CA PHE A 15 -16.22 10.44 -12.53
C PHE A 15 -16.66 9.69 -11.28
N LEU A 16 -16.06 10.02 -10.13
CA LEU A 16 -16.32 9.33 -8.86
C LEU A 16 -17.71 9.62 -8.28
N TYR A 17 -18.16 10.88 -8.34
CA TYR A 17 -19.32 11.34 -7.54
C TYR A 17 -20.42 12.03 -8.36
N GLY A 18 -20.22 12.18 -9.66
CA GLY A 18 -21.10 12.96 -10.51
C GLY A 18 -20.90 14.47 -10.37
N LYS A 19 -21.39 15.24 -11.37
CA LYS A 19 -21.12 16.68 -11.54
C LYS A 19 -21.53 17.53 -10.33
N ALA A 20 -22.66 17.22 -9.71
CA ALA A 20 -23.18 18.04 -8.60
C ALA A 20 -22.26 17.96 -7.37
N ALA A 21 -21.92 16.74 -6.92
CA ALA A 21 -21.03 16.53 -5.81
C ALA A 21 -19.61 17.02 -6.12
N ALA A 22 -19.10 16.77 -7.33
CA ALA A 22 -17.80 17.29 -7.76
C ALA A 22 -17.70 18.82 -7.63
N THR A 23 -18.73 19.54 -8.10
CA THR A 23 -18.77 21.02 -7.99
C THR A 23 -18.84 21.48 -6.53
N GLN A 24 -19.53 20.73 -5.66
CA GLN A 24 -19.64 21.04 -4.24
C GLN A 24 -18.31 20.84 -3.48
N HIS A 25 -17.56 19.76 -3.80
CA HIS A 25 -16.38 19.37 -3.02
C HIS A 25 -15.04 19.88 -3.60
N LEU A 26 -15.00 20.27 -4.87
CA LEU A 26 -13.78 20.83 -5.48
C LEU A 26 -13.19 22.04 -4.74
N PRO A 27 -13.97 23.03 -4.25
CA PRO A 27 -13.40 24.14 -3.48
C PRO A 27 -12.64 23.71 -2.24
N GLU A 28 -13.09 22.65 -1.56
CA GLU A 28 -12.41 22.12 -0.39
C GLU A 28 -11.09 21.43 -0.79
N LEU A 29 -11.08 20.64 -1.85
CA LEU A 29 -9.84 20.07 -2.40
C LEU A 29 -8.83 21.17 -2.77
N GLU A 30 -9.27 22.24 -3.40
CA GLU A 30 -8.40 23.38 -3.71
C GLU A 30 -7.92 24.10 -2.45
N ARG A 31 -8.73 24.16 -1.39
CA ARG A 31 -8.33 24.70 -0.09
C ARG A 31 -7.20 23.87 0.52
N LEU A 32 -7.32 22.54 0.53
CA LEU A 32 -6.26 21.63 1.01
C LEU A 32 -4.95 21.85 0.27
N LEU A 33 -4.98 21.95 -1.05
CA LEU A 33 -3.81 22.25 -1.88
C LEU A 33 -3.19 23.60 -1.51
N LYS A 34 -3.99 24.65 -1.31
CA LYS A 34 -3.51 25.99 -0.89
C LYS A 34 -2.86 25.95 0.49
N VAL A 35 -3.46 25.23 1.44
CA VAL A 35 -2.91 25.03 2.79
C VAL A 35 -1.56 24.32 2.71
N HIS A 36 -1.47 23.22 1.90
CA HIS A 36 -0.20 22.54 1.68
C HIS A 36 0.87 23.48 1.14
N VAL A 37 0.56 24.24 0.09
CA VAL A 37 1.52 25.18 -0.54
C VAL A 37 2.00 26.24 0.44
N ALA A 38 1.11 26.75 1.32
CA ALA A 38 1.46 27.73 2.33
C ALA A 38 2.46 27.18 3.37
N HIS A 39 2.30 25.93 3.77
CA HIS A 39 3.11 25.26 4.80
C HIS A 39 4.28 24.41 4.23
N LYS A 40 4.46 24.41 2.93
CA LYS A 40 5.50 23.63 2.26
C LYS A 40 6.91 24.04 2.69
N PRO A 41 7.77 23.10 3.13
CA PRO A 41 9.16 23.40 3.49
C PRO A 41 9.96 24.06 2.35
N GLN A 42 10.92 24.93 2.70
CA GLN A 42 11.72 25.65 1.71
C GLN A 42 12.56 24.73 0.84
N ALA A 43 13.13 23.66 1.40
CA ALA A 43 13.87 22.65 0.67
C ALA A 43 13.02 22.02 -0.45
N MET A 44 11.78 21.65 -0.15
CA MET A 44 10.84 21.09 -1.11
C MET A 44 10.45 22.10 -2.21
N LYS A 45 10.37 23.40 -1.88
CA LYS A 45 10.11 24.46 -2.89
C LYS A 45 11.25 24.57 -3.90
N ALA A 46 12.49 24.42 -3.46
CA ALA A 46 13.67 24.48 -4.32
C ALA A 46 13.75 23.29 -5.28
N GLN A 47 13.37 22.08 -4.85
CA GLN A 47 13.39 20.87 -5.68
C GLN A 47 12.38 20.92 -6.84
N ASN A 48 11.21 21.53 -6.66
CA ASN A 48 10.14 21.54 -7.66
C ASN A 48 10.51 22.24 -8.97
N GLY A 49 11.47 23.18 -8.94
CA GLY A 49 11.83 24.00 -10.11
C GLY A 49 12.65 23.26 -11.17
N HIS A 50 13.27 22.14 -10.84
CA HIS A 50 14.24 21.43 -11.67
C HIS A 50 13.98 19.93 -11.80
N PHE A 51 12.81 19.45 -11.34
CA PHE A 51 12.50 18.03 -11.32
C PHE A 51 12.19 17.52 -12.74
N ASN A 52 12.94 16.48 -13.16
CA ASN A 52 12.66 15.72 -14.37
C ASN A 52 12.13 14.32 -13.97
N PRO A 53 10.92 13.92 -14.34
CA PRO A 53 10.35 12.61 -13.99
C PRO A 53 11.22 11.41 -14.38
N ALA A 54 11.98 11.51 -15.48
CA ALA A 54 12.86 10.44 -15.94
C ALA A 54 14.08 10.20 -15.03
N ASP A 55 14.44 11.19 -14.20
CA ASP A 55 15.60 11.11 -13.30
C ASP A 55 15.19 10.68 -11.88
N ARG A 56 13.92 10.31 -11.67
CA ARG A 56 13.38 9.96 -10.34
C ARG A 56 14.02 8.73 -9.75
N PHE A 57 14.23 7.70 -10.56
CA PHE A 57 14.78 6.41 -10.16
C PHE A 57 15.93 6.00 -11.06
N THR A 58 16.92 5.32 -10.48
CA THR A 58 18.09 4.78 -11.18
C THR A 58 18.35 3.34 -10.71
N GLN A 59 19.22 2.64 -11.40
CA GLN A 59 19.70 1.30 -11.01
C GLN A 59 20.53 1.31 -9.71
N GLN A 60 20.85 2.48 -9.17
CA GLN A 60 21.58 2.63 -7.89
C GLN A 60 20.64 2.78 -6.69
N ASP A 61 19.33 2.83 -6.93
CA ASP A 61 18.36 2.98 -5.86
C ASP A 61 18.15 1.64 -5.14
N ILE A 62 18.42 1.63 -3.84
CA ILE A 62 18.27 0.50 -2.95
C ILE A 62 17.43 0.95 -1.76
N ALA A 63 16.29 0.30 -1.57
CA ALA A 63 15.40 0.55 -0.44
C ALA A 63 15.59 -0.51 0.64
N LEU A 64 15.81 -0.08 1.88
CA LEU A 64 15.69 -0.93 3.06
C LEU A 64 14.26 -0.81 3.59
N ILE A 65 13.59 -1.96 3.74
CA ILE A 65 12.31 -2.06 4.42
C ILE A 65 12.52 -2.54 5.85
N THR A 66 11.91 -1.86 6.83
CA THR A 66 12.06 -2.19 8.25
C THR A 66 10.89 -1.68 9.08
N TYR A 67 10.65 -2.33 10.21
CA TYR A 67 9.81 -1.76 11.27
C TYR A 67 10.59 -0.72 12.07
N GLY A 68 9.90 0.30 12.59
CA GLY A 68 10.50 1.35 13.38
C GLY A 68 11.03 0.88 14.74
N ASP A 69 10.61 -0.28 15.22
CA ASP A 69 10.99 -0.92 16.50
C ASP A 69 11.95 -2.11 16.36
N ILE A 70 12.59 -2.28 15.20
CA ILE A 70 13.51 -3.41 14.97
C ILE A 70 14.74 -3.35 15.87
N LEU A 71 15.13 -2.15 16.30
CA LEU A 71 16.26 -1.91 17.20
C LEU A 71 15.77 -1.10 18.40
N LEU A 72 16.16 -1.54 19.58
CA LEU A 72 15.81 -0.91 20.85
C LEU A 72 17.05 -0.47 21.61
N SER A 73 16.94 0.66 22.31
CA SER A 73 17.98 1.23 23.16
C SER A 73 17.36 1.82 24.44
N ASP A 74 18.06 1.73 25.55
CA ASP A 74 17.64 2.37 26.79
C ASP A 74 17.84 3.90 26.79
N PHE A 75 18.54 4.45 25.78
CA PHE A 75 19.01 5.84 25.77
C PHE A 75 18.36 6.71 24.67
N ALA A 76 17.69 6.10 23.71
CA ALA A 76 17.11 6.81 22.56
C ALA A 76 15.81 6.14 22.11
N SER A 77 14.98 6.89 21.36
CA SER A 77 13.81 6.31 20.71
C SER A 77 14.24 5.21 19.70
N PRO A 78 13.37 4.22 19.42
CA PRO A 78 13.67 3.20 18.40
C PRO A 78 14.05 3.79 17.05
N LEU A 79 13.36 4.83 16.56
CA LEU A 79 13.67 5.52 15.31
C LEU A 79 15.05 6.20 15.34
N ALA A 80 15.41 6.85 16.44
CA ALA A 80 16.74 7.43 16.60
C ALA A 80 17.81 6.34 16.67
N THR A 81 17.54 5.22 17.36
CA THR A 81 18.44 4.07 17.42
C THR A 81 18.66 3.45 16.04
N LEU A 82 17.62 3.32 15.22
CA LEU A 82 17.72 2.87 13.84
C LEU A 82 18.61 3.80 13.00
N ALA A 83 18.41 5.12 13.14
CA ALA A 83 19.23 6.12 12.44
C ALA A 83 20.71 6.00 12.79
N ASP A 84 21.02 5.90 14.10
CA ASP A 84 22.39 5.75 14.59
C ASP A 84 23.04 4.44 14.12
N PHE A 85 22.27 3.35 14.12
CA PHE A 85 22.74 2.03 13.66
C PHE A 85 23.15 2.07 12.18
N LEU A 86 22.29 2.61 11.31
CA LEU A 86 22.53 2.69 9.87
C LEU A 86 23.75 3.55 9.54
N GLU A 87 24.02 4.59 10.33
CA GLU A 87 25.16 5.51 10.12
C GLU A 87 26.47 5.02 10.75
N SER A 88 26.40 4.34 11.90
CA SER A 88 27.58 3.89 12.63
C SER A 88 28.12 2.56 12.14
N THR A 89 27.27 1.71 11.53
CA THR A 89 27.67 0.40 11.05
C THR A 89 28.43 0.51 9.74
N SER A 90 29.73 0.25 9.77
CA SER A 90 30.65 0.48 8.63
C SER A 90 30.30 -0.27 7.34
N GLY A 91 29.54 -1.38 7.43
CA GLY A 91 29.07 -2.16 6.28
C GLY A 91 27.73 -1.72 5.71
N LEU A 92 27.00 -0.83 6.38
CA LEU A 92 25.66 -0.40 5.97
C LEU A 92 25.63 1.05 5.46
N ARG A 93 26.56 1.87 5.92
CA ARG A 93 26.61 3.29 5.55
C ARG A 93 26.72 3.47 4.04
N GLY A 94 25.74 4.16 3.46
CA GLY A 94 25.70 4.47 2.02
C GLY A 94 25.32 3.28 1.13
N VAL A 95 24.94 2.13 1.68
CA VAL A 95 24.40 1.00 0.91
C VAL A 95 22.97 1.30 0.47
N PHE A 96 22.15 1.81 1.38
CA PHE A 96 20.76 2.19 1.11
C PHE A 96 20.65 3.69 0.91
N ASN A 97 19.86 4.12 -0.05
CA ASN A 97 19.51 5.52 -0.27
C ASN A 97 18.03 5.81 -0.03
N THR A 98 17.24 4.77 0.16
CA THR A 98 15.80 4.85 0.47
C THR A 98 15.50 4.00 1.70
N LEU A 99 14.70 4.54 2.61
CA LEU A 99 14.26 3.84 3.81
C LEU A 99 12.73 3.76 3.81
N HIS A 100 12.21 2.55 3.72
CA HIS A 100 10.81 2.26 3.92
C HIS A 100 10.61 1.86 5.38
N ILE A 101 10.09 2.78 6.18
CA ILE A 101 9.67 2.50 7.55
C ILE A 101 8.20 2.09 7.47
N LEU A 102 7.92 0.82 7.80
CA LEU A 102 6.56 0.27 7.88
C LEU A 102 5.72 1.09 8.86
N PRO A 103 4.38 1.01 8.85
CA PRO A 103 3.54 1.99 9.51
C PRO A 103 4.00 2.30 10.93
N PHE A 104 4.44 3.54 11.13
CA PHE A 104 4.99 4.03 12.40
C PHE A 104 3.99 4.91 13.16
N PHE A 105 2.73 4.81 12.81
CA PHE A 105 1.61 5.52 13.41
C PHE A 105 1.05 4.72 14.60
N PRO A 106 0.29 5.34 15.53
CA PRO A 106 -0.45 4.60 16.54
C PRO A 106 -1.42 3.60 15.92
N TYR A 107 -1.42 2.37 16.40
CA TYR A 107 -2.20 1.27 15.86
C TYR A 107 -2.78 0.37 16.95
N SER A 108 -3.78 -0.44 16.60
CA SER A 108 -4.41 -1.41 17.50
C SER A 108 -3.96 -2.85 17.24
N SER A 109 -3.71 -3.20 15.98
CA SER A 109 -3.33 -4.55 15.58
C SER A 109 -2.54 -4.56 14.27
N ASP A 110 -2.22 -5.75 13.77
CA ASP A 110 -1.58 -6.01 12.48
C ASP A 110 -0.25 -5.27 12.27
N ARG A 111 0.57 -5.20 13.34
CA ARG A 111 1.93 -4.63 13.30
C ARG A 111 2.02 -3.23 12.68
N GLY A 112 0.99 -2.41 12.84
CA GLY A 112 0.95 -1.04 12.32
C GLY A 112 -0.09 -0.81 11.23
N PHE A 113 -0.61 -1.85 10.58
CA PHE A 113 -1.57 -1.71 9.48
C PHE A 113 -3.02 -1.50 9.94
N SER A 114 -3.32 -1.52 11.24
CA SER A 114 -4.61 -1.12 11.81
C SER A 114 -4.46 0.24 12.52
N ILE A 115 -4.41 1.31 11.74
CA ILE A 115 -4.02 2.65 12.20
C ILE A 115 -5.16 3.30 12.98
N THR A 116 -4.86 3.79 14.20
CA THR A 116 -5.81 4.54 15.04
C THR A 116 -5.72 6.05 14.83
N ASP A 117 -4.54 6.57 14.47
CA ASP A 117 -4.31 7.98 14.15
C ASP A 117 -3.25 8.11 13.05
N PHE A 118 -3.67 8.58 11.88
CA PHE A 118 -2.83 8.76 10.69
C PHE A 118 -1.91 9.99 10.75
N LYS A 119 -2.06 10.86 11.75
CA LYS A 119 -1.40 12.18 11.76
C LYS A 119 -0.30 12.31 12.80
N THR A 120 -0.13 11.32 13.68
CA THR A 120 0.89 11.31 14.72
C THR A 120 1.82 10.11 14.58
N VAL A 121 3.07 10.24 15.01
CA VAL A 121 3.99 9.11 15.16
C VAL A 121 3.64 8.37 16.46
N ASP A 122 3.69 7.04 16.49
CA ASP A 122 3.51 6.28 17.72
C ASP A 122 4.59 6.72 18.74
N PRO A 123 4.18 7.24 19.91
CA PRO A 123 5.12 7.69 20.93
C PRO A 123 6.11 6.62 21.41
N LYS A 124 5.79 5.34 21.21
CA LYS A 124 6.70 4.22 21.50
C LYS A 124 7.86 4.13 20.52
N LEU A 125 7.68 4.61 19.30
CA LEU A 125 8.71 4.60 18.26
C LEU A 125 9.55 5.88 18.25
N GLY A 126 8.92 7.02 18.55
CA GLY A 126 9.58 8.32 18.54
C GLY A 126 8.64 9.47 18.21
N SER A 127 9.10 10.38 17.37
CA SER A 127 8.39 11.61 17.01
C SER A 127 8.58 11.97 15.54
N TRP A 128 7.81 12.94 15.05
CA TRP A 128 8.04 13.52 13.71
C TRP A 128 9.45 14.09 13.54
N GLN A 129 10.10 14.55 14.63
CA GLN A 129 11.47 15.04 14.57
C GLN A 129 12.46 13.92 14.22
N ASP A 130 12.25 12.69 14.72
CA ASP A 130 13.09 11.54 14.37
C ASP A 130 12.93 11.18 12.88
N ILE A 131 11.70 11.19 12.38
CA ILE A 131 11.39 10.97 10.96
C ILE A 131 12.03 12.08 10.08
N GLU A 132 11.89 13.34 10.47
CA GLU A 132 12.49 14.49 9.74
C GLU A 132 14.02 14.39 9.71
N SER A 133 14.65 13.94 10.79
CA SER A 133 16.10 13.69 10.84
C SER A 133 16.56 12.58 9.89
N LEU A 134 15.77 11.51 9.75
CA LEU A 134 16.03 10.46 8.76
C LEU A 134 15.90 10.99 7.33
N SER A 135 14.94 11.89 7.07
CA SER A 135 14.72 12.48 5.73
C SER A 135 15.89 13.36 5.25
N GLU A 136 16.79 13.80 6.14
CA GLU A 136 18.00 14.52 5.76
C GLU A 136 19.05 13.64 5.06
N ARG A 137 18.95 12.32 5.21
CA ARG A 137 19.95 11.34 4.76
C ARG A 137 19.42 10.32 3.78
N TYR A 138 18.15 9.95 3.92
CA TYR A 138 17.47 8.95 3.11
C TYR A 138 16.25 9.55 2.42
N ARG A 139 15.93 9.05 1.24
CA ARG A 139 14.58 9.20 0.73
C ARG A 139 13.66 8.33 1.60
N LEU A 140 12.53 8.87 2.03
CA LEU A 140 11.61 8.15 2.88
C LEU A 140 10.41 7.65 2.09
N MET A 141 10.09 6.36 2.29
CA MET A 141 8.84 5.76 1.83
C MET A 141 7.93 5.57 3.04
N PHE A 142 6.71 6.13 2.95
CA PHE A 142 5.67 5.99 3.96
C PHE A 142 4.52 5.14 3.42
N ASP A 143 3.92 4.33 4.29
CA ASP A 143 2.70 3.61 3.97
C ASP A 143 1.49 4.55 4.00
N GLY A 144 0.79 4.63 2.89
CA GLY A 144 -0.55 5.17 2.78
C GLY A 144 -1.56 4.04 2.96
N VAL A 145 -1.82 3.65 4.20
CA VAL A 145 -2.83 2.63 4.54
C VAL A 145 -4.20 3.28 4.42
N PHE A 146 -4.63 3.55 3.18
CA PHE A 146 -5.83 4.33 2.92
C PHE A 146 -7.06 3.49 2.63
N ASN A 147 -6.90 2.17 2.51
CA ASN A 147 -8.04 1.28 2.34
C ASN A 147 -8.89 1.18 3.61
N HIS A 148 -8.27 1.15 4.76
CA HIS A 148 -8.94 0.89 6.04
C HIS A 148 -8.32 1.68 7.20
N ALA A 149 -9.02 1.68 8.32
CA ALA A 149 -8.54 2.22 9.59
C ALA A 149 -8.84 1.23 10.72
N SER A 150 -8.22 1.43 11.88
CA SER A 150 -8.56 0.68 13.08
C SER A 150 -10.01 0.89 13.51
N SER A 151 -10.65 -0.17 13.98
CA SER A 151 -11.93 -0.08 14.68
C SER A 151 -11.88 0.82 15.92
N GLN A 152 -10.67 1.09 16.46
CA GLN A 152 -10.44 1.95 17.61
C GLN A 152 -10.11 3.40 17.20
N SER A 153 -10.08 3.70 15.89
CA SER A 153 -9.84 5.07 15.40
C SER A 153 -10.95 6.01 15.86
N MET A 154 -10.56 7.25 16.21
CA MET A 154 -11.51 8.25 16.66
C MET A 154 -12.65 8.50 15.66
N PRO A 155 -12.40 8.65 14.35
CA PRO A 155 -13.46 8.85 13.38
C PRO A 155 -14.50 7.72 13.35
N PHE A 156 -14.08 6.46 13.46
CA PHE A 156 -14.99 5.34 13.50
C PHE A 156 -15.80 5.30 14.81
N GLN A 157 -15.17 5.55 15.95
CA GLN A 157 -15.85 5.60 17.23
C GLN A 157 -16.89 6.73 17.28
N GLU A 158 -16.57 7.91 16.73
CA GLU A 158 -17.50 9.01 16.58
C GLU A 158 -18.66 8.68 15.63
N MET A 159 -18.41 7.92 14.55
CA MET A 159 -19.47 7.41 13.69
C MET A 159 -20.42 6.48 14.47
N LEU A 160 -19.89 5.54 15.26
CA LEU A 160 -20.70 4.63 16.10
C LEU A 160 -21.53 5.40 17.15
N ASN A 161 -21.01 6.52 17.66
CA ASN A 161 -21.66 7.41 18.59
C ASN A 161 -22.68 8.37 17.93
N GLY A 162 -22.88 8.26 16.60
CA GLY A 162 -23.86 9.05 15.86
C GLY A 162 -23.43 10.48 15.58
N ASN A 163 -22.12 10.82 15.66
CA ASN A 163 -21.63 12.15 15.31
C ASN A 163 -21.82 12.42 13.81
N PRO A 164 -22.60 13.45 13.42
CA PRO A 164 -22.91 13.71 12.01
C PRO A 164 -21.70 14.08 11.15
N ASP A 165 -20.61 14.56 11.75
CA ASP A 165 -19.40 14.91 11.01
C ASP A 165 -18.66 13.67 10.49
N TYR A 166 -18.85 12.51 11.13
CA TYR A 166 -18.23 11.24 10.77
C TYR A 166 -19.21 10.24 10.13
N GLN A 167 -20.44 10.65 9.88
CA GLN A 167 -21.42 9.78 9.24
C GLN A 167 -20.95 9.34 7.85
N GLY A 168 -20.99 8.02 7.60
CA GLY A 168 -20.50 7.43 6.36
C GLY A 168 -18.99 7.41 6.24
N PHE A 169 -18.25 7.40 7.35
CA PHE A 169 -16.80 7.22 7.39
C PHE A 169 -16.39 5.82 6.91
N ALA A 170 -17.12 4.79 7.32
CA ALA A 170 -16.94 3.41 6.90
C ALA A 170 -18.15 2.91 6.09
N THR A 171 -17.94 1.87 5.28
CA THR A 171 -19.02 1.20 4.54
C THR A 171 -19.82 0.31 5.49
N THR A 172 -21.13 0.59 5.64
CA THR A 172 -21.98 -0.04 6.65
C THR A 172 -23.32 -0.49 6.10
N TYR A 173 -23.89 -1.52 6.75
CA TYR A 173 -25.22 -2.09 6.49
C TYR A 173 -26.02 -2.23 7.79
N ARG A 174 -27.34 -2.17 7.69
CA ARG A 174 -28.23 -2.39 8.84
C ARG A 174 -28.47 -3.88 9.11
N SER A 175 -28.35 -4.71 8.08
CA SER A 175 -28.45 -6.15 8.14
C SER A 175 -27.39 -6.80 7.25
N PRO A 176 -26.82 -7.97 7.64
CA PRO A 176 -25.92 -8.69 6.77
C PRO A 176 -26.59 -9.19 5.48
N ASP A 177 -27.94 -9.28 5.46
CA ASP A 177 -28.71 -9.73 4.31
C ASP A 177 -28.85 -8.65 3.20
N GLU A 178 -28.48 -7.41 3.48
CA GLU A 178 -28.44 -6.35 2.44
C GLU A 178 -27.34 -6.64 1.39
N LEU A 179 -26.31 -7.41 1.76
CA LEU A 179 -25.35 -8.00 0.84
C LEU A 179 -25.78 -9.42 0.53
N THR A 180 -26.42 -9.62 -0.64
CA THR A 180 -27.01 -10.92 -1.00
C THR A 180 -25.94 -12.02 -1.16
N PRO A 181 -26.32 -13.31 -1.04
CA PRO A 181 -25.39 -14.42 -1.28
C PRO A 181 -24.72 -14.36 -2.66
N GLU A 182 -25.46 -13.95 -3.70
CA GLU A 182 -24.93 -13.80 -5.06
C GLU A 182 -23.89 -12.68 -5.14
N GLN A 183 -24.14 -11.55 -4.49
CA GLN A 183 -23.16 -10.46 -4.39
C GLN A 183 -21.92 -10.89 -3.63
N ARG A 184 -22.08 -11.58 -2.48
CA ARG A 184 -20.94 -12.11 -1.70
C ARG A 184 -20.08 -13.08 -2.50
N ALA A 185 -20.69 -13.94 -3.33
CA ALA A 185 -19.98 -14.91 -4.15
C ALA A 185 -19.08 -14.28 -5.23
N ILE A 186 -19.34 -13.03 -5.62
CA ILE A 186 -18.55 -12.33 -6.64
C ILE A 186 -17.33 -11.62 -6.01
N ILE A 187 -17.43 -11.22 -4.74
CA ILE A 187 -16.41 -10.45 -4.04
C ILE A 187 -15.12 -11.26 -3.94
N VAL A 188 -14.01 -10.61 -4.33
CA VAL A 188 -12.65 -11.14 -4.21
C VAL A 188 -11.95 -10.41 -3.06
N ARG A 189 -11.28 -11.16 -2.17
CA ARG A 189 -10.60 -10.58 -1.01
C ARG A 189 -9.42 -11.44 -0.54
N PRO A 190 -8.40 -10.86 0.08
CA PRO A 190 -7.17 -11.56 0.47
C PRO A 190 -7.31 -12.37 1.78
N ARG A 191 -8.52 -12.64 2.22
CA ARG A 191 -8.86 -13.37 3.45
C ARG A 191 -10.02 -14.33 3.21
N THR A 192 -10.17 -15.33 4.08
CA THR A 192 -11.27 -16.32 4.04
C THR A 192 -12.35 -16.07 5.11
N SER A 193 -12.14 -15.11 6.02
CA SER A 193 -13.12 -14.71 7.05
C SER A 193 -14.33 -14.00 6.43
N ASP A 194 -15.38 -13.77 7.22
CA ASP A 194 -16.56 -13.01 6.76
C ASP A 194 -16.19 -11.57 6.40
N ILE A 195 -16.84 -11.04 5.34
CA ILE A 195 -16.61 -9.68 4.84
C ILE A 195 -17.26 -8.61 5.73
N LEU A 196 -18.32 -8.95 6.46
CA LEU A 196 -19.05 -8.03 7.33
C LEU A 196 -18.80 -8.39 8.79
N THR A 197 -18.37 -7.40 9.56
CA THR A 197 -18.22 -7.50 11.02
C THR A 197 -19.29 -6.69 11.72
N GLN A 198 -19.94 -7.30 12.73
CA GLN A 198 -20.98 -6.61 13.52
C GLN A 198 -20.35 -5.71 14.57
N TYR A 199 -20.82 -4.45 14.63
CA TYR A 199 -20.50 -3.48 15.66
C TYR A 199 -21.76 -2.94 16.31
N GLN A 200 -21.62 -2.42 17.54
CA GLN A 200 -22.72 -1.75 18.25
C GLN A 200 -22.61 -0.24 18.07
N SER A 201 -23.61 0.37 17.46
CA SER A 201 -23.75 1.83 17.38
C SER A 201 -24.82 2.35 18.36
N ILE A 202 -24.91 3.68 18.50
CA ILE A 202 -25.96 4.31 19.31
C ILE A 202 -27.37 3.98 18.79
N GLU A 203 -27.53 3.71 17.50
CA GLU A 203 -28.82 3.34 16.87
C GLU A 203 -29.11 1.85 16.90
N GLY A 204 -28.21 1.04 17.45
CA GLY A 204 -28.28 -0.42 17.48
C GLY A 204 -27.15 -1.10 16.70
N PRO A 205 -27.25 -2.41 16.46
CA PRO A 205 -26.22 -3.14 15.76
C PRO A 205 -26.16 -2.72 14.29
N ILE A 206 -24.92 -2.60 13.79
CA ILE A 206 -24.61 -2.36 12.37
C ILE A 206 -23.60 -3.39 11.90
N TRP A 207 -23.53 -3.64 10.60
CA TRP A 207 -22.55 -4.49 9.96
C TRP A 207 -21.61 -3.61 9.12
N VAL A 208 -20.32 -3.72 9.38
CA VAL A 208 -19.28 -2.90 8.75
C VAL A 208 -18.48 -3.77 7.81
N TRP A 209 -18.17 -3.25 6.64
CA TRP A 209 -17.28 -3.90 5.68
C TRP A 209 -15.87 -3.98 6.22
N THR A 210 -15.27 -5.17 6.19
CA THR A 210 -13.94 -5.46 6.74
C THR A 210 -13.22 -6.43 5.81
N THR A 211 -12.53 -5.88 4.83
CA THR A 211 -11.83 -6.68 3.80
C THR A 211 -10.77 -7.58 4.42
N PHE A 212 -10.04 -7.10 5.42
CA PHE A 212 -8.87 -7.81 5.99
C PHE A 212 -9.17 -8.49 7.31
N SER A 213 -9.60 -7.75 8.31
CA SER A 213 -9.88 -8.27 9.65
C SER A 213 -10.98 -7.46 10.35
N PRO A 214 -11.59 -8.01 11.41
CA PRO A 214 -12.57 -7.26 12.19
C PRO A 214 -12.06 -5.92 12.75
N ASP A 215 -10.77 -5.75 12.97
CA ASP A 215 -10.19 -4.49 13.46
C ASP A 215 -9.79 -3.53 12.33
N GLN A 216 -9.86 -3.93 11.07
CA GLN A 216 -9.54 -3.12 9.89
C GLN A 216 -10.84 -2.79 9.15
N ILE A 217 -11.45 -1.67 9.50
CA ILE A 217 -12.70 -1.20 8.89
C ILE A 217 -12.43 -0.46 7.60
N ASP A 218 -13.07 -0.86 6.51
CA ASP A 218 -12.87 -0.25 5.20
C ASP A 218 -13.47 1.16 5.16
N LEU A 219 -12.69 2.10 4.63
CA LEU A 219 -13.08 3.50 4.48
C LEU A 219 -14.06 3.66 3.32
N ASN A 220 -15.13 4.38 3.54
CA ASN A 220 -16.17 4.56 2.52
C ASN A 220 -15.77 5.62 1.48
N PHE A 221 -15.07 5.24 0.44
CA PHE A 221 -14.68 6.12 -0.65
C PHE A 221 -15.84 6.63 -1.51
N THR A 222 -17.05 6.07 -1.37
CA THR A 222 -18.24 6.67 -2.01
C THR A 222 -18.65 7.99 -1.34
N ASN A 223 -18.11 8.27 -0.13
CA ASN A 223 -18.27 9.55 0.55
C ASN A 223 -17.13 10.50 0.20
N PRO A 224 -17.37 11.61 -0.53
CA PRO A 224 -16.32 12.55 -0.90
C PRO A 224 -15.53 13.15 0.27
N ARG A 225 -16.13 13.22 1.47
CA ARG A 225 -15.44 13.71 2.67
C ARG A 225 -14.32 12.79 3.11
N VAL A 226 -14.52 11.47 2.99
CA VAL A 226 -13.49 10.46 3.29
C VAL A 226 -12.31 10.63 2.35
N LEU A 227 -12.56 10.75 1.05
CA LEU A 227 -11.49 11.00 0.07
C LEU A 227 -10.71 12.29 0.37
N LEU A 228 -11.39 13.37 0.74
CA LEU A 228 -10.72 14.64 1.09
C LEU A 228 -9.87 14.52 2.35
N GLU A 229 -10.30 13.77 3.37
CA GLU A 229 -9.53 13.51 4.58
C GLU A 229 -8.27 12.66 4.27
N VAL A 230 -8.40 11.67 3.39
CA VAL A 230 -7.26 10.88 2.90
C VAL A 230 -6.27 11.77 2.14
N ILE A 231 -6.74 12.69 1.28
CA ILE A 231 -5.88 13.65 0.58
C ILE A 231 -5.17 14.61 1.54
N ASP A 232 -5.84 15.08 2.60
CA ASP A 232 -5.19 15.91 3.64
C ASP A 232 -4.05 15.14 4.33
N THR A 233 -4.29 13.86 4.64
CA THR A 233 -3.29 12.94 5.21
C THR A 233 -2.12 12.71 4.25
N LEU A 234 -2.38 12.43 2.97
CA LEU A 234 -1.38 12.32 1.92
C LEU A 234 -0.49 13.58 1.85
N LEU A 235 -1.10 14.74 1.84
CA LEU A 235 -0.39 16.02 1.82
C LEU A 235 0.38 16.28 3.13
N LEU A 236 -0.09 15.80 4.27
CA LEU A 236 0.66 15.84 5.52
C LEU A 236 1.94 14.99 5.43
N TYR A 237 1.84 13.75 4.94
CA TYR A 237 3.00 12.86 4.78
C TYR A 237 4.07 13.49 3.90
N VAL A 238 3.66 14.12 2.80
CA VAL A 238 4.55 14.87 1.92
C VAL A 238 5.25 16.01 2.67
N ARG A 239 4.54 16.78 3.50
CA ARG A 239 5.15 17.85 4.32
C ARG A 239 6.11 17.32 5.38
N ARG A 240 5.92 16.08 5.82
CA ARG A 240 6.74 15.38 6.83
C ARG A 240 7.93 14.63 6.24
N GLY A 241 8.17 14.78 4.94
CA GLY A 241 9.39 14.28 4.29
C GLY A 241 9.22 12.98 3.52
N ALA A 242 7.99 12.55 3.24
CA ALA A 242 7.78 11.41 2.34
C ALA A 242 8.18 11.76 0.91
N ASP A 243 9.12 11.00 0.33
CA ASP A 243 9.51 11.04 -1.08
C ASP A 243 8.75 10.02 -1.92
N ILE A 244 8.30 8.96 -1.27
CA ILE A 244 7.52 7.88 -1.88
C ILE A 244 6.35 7.56 -0.94
N ILE A 245 5.16 7.41 -1.50
CA ILE A 245 3.98 6.91 -0.79
C ILE A 245 3.66 5.53 -1.33
N ARG A 246 3.76 4.51 -0.49
CA ARG A 246 3.27 3.16 -0.78
C ARG A 246 1.77 3.12 -0.48
N LEU A 247 0.98 2.96 -1.52
CA LEU A 247 -0.46 2.77 -1.40
C LEU A 247 -0.72 1.31 -1.05
N ASP A 248 -0.94 1.06 0.23
CA ASP A 248 -1.19 -0.26 0.78
C ASP A 248 -2.57 -0.76 0.37
N ALA A 249 -2.64 -2.04 -0.04
CA ALA A 249 -3.89 -2.73 -0.35
C ALA A 249 -4.83 -1.96 -1.30
N VAL A 250 -4.27 -1.15 -2.18
CA VAL A 250 -5.01 -0.17 -2.99
C VAL A 250 -6.07 -0.80 -3.89
N THR A 251 -5.93 -2.07 -4.22
CA THR A 251 -6.87 -2.85 -5.03
C THR A 251 -8.31 -2.77 -4.52
N TYR A 252 -8.50 -2.62 -3.21
CA TYR A 252 -9.79 -2.76 -2.52
C TYR A 252 -10.44 -1.43 -2.12
N LEU A 253 -9.92 -0.27 -2.56
CA LEU A 253 -10.40 1.06 -2.15
C LEU A 253 -11.88 1.34 -2.43
N TRP A 254 -12.48 0.63 -3.38
CA TRP A 254 -13.86 0.91 -3.79
C TRP A 254 -14.73 -0.33 -3.72
N GLU A 255 -15.76 -0.27 -2.87
CA GLU A 255 -16.75 -1.34 -2.76
C GLU A 255 -17.98 -1.00 -3.59
N GLU A 256 -18.32 -1.91 -4.52
CA GLU A 256 -19.53 -1.85 -5.32
C GLU A 256 -20.16 -3.26 -5.38
N PRO A 257 -21.14 -3.55 -4.51
CA PRO A 257 -21.77 -4.86 -4.45
C PRO A 257 -22.36 -5.29 -5.79
N GLY A 258 -22.02 -6.51 -6.23
CA GLY A 258 -22.35 -7.01 -7.57
C GLY A 258 -21.17 -6.93 -8.55
N THR A 259 -20.02 -6.41 -8.08
CA THR A 259 -18.72 -6.48 -8.75
C THR A 259 -17.74 -7.27 -7.90
N PRO A 260 -16.51 -7.58 -8.38
CA PRO A 260 -15.47 -8.19 -7.55
C PRO A 260 -15.02 -7.35 -6.35
N CYS A 261 -15.40 -6.07 -6.27
CA CYS A 261 -14.92 -5.08 -5.27
C CYS A 261 -13.39 -5.02 -5.19
N ALA A 262 -12.74 -5.25 -6.30
CA ALA A 262 -11.28 -5.24 -6.44
C ALA A 262 -10.91 -4.75 -7.83
N ASN A 263 -9.86 -3.92 -7.92
CA ASN A 263 -9.32 -3.41 -9.19
C ASN A 263 -10.35 -2.70 -10.08
N LEU A 264 -11.26 -1.95 -9.46
CA LEU A 264 -12.33 -1.26 -10.18
C LEU A 264 -11.84 0.04 -10.83
N ALA A 265 -12.58 0.51 -11.85
CA ALA A 265 -12.28 1.77 -12.52
C ALA A 265 -12.25 2.96 -11.55
N GLN A 266 -13.08 2.93 -10.50
CA GLN A 266 -13.11 3.94 -9.45
C GLN A 266 -11.82 3.91 -8.60
N THR A 267 -11.28 2.73 -8.32
CA THR A 267 -9.98 2.58 -7.64
C THR A 267 -8.88 3.28 -8.43
N HIS A 268 -8.77 3.00 -9.72
CA HIS A 268 -7.82 3.68 -10.62
C HIS A 268 -8.04 5.19 -10.64
N GLU A 269 -9.29 5.65 -10.64
CA GLU A 269 -9.59 7.08 -10.67
C GLU A 269 -9.22 7.79 -9.36
N VAL A 270 -9.32 7.13 -8.21
CA VAL A 270 -8.80 7.64 -6.92
C VAL A 270 -7.28 7.80 -7.00
N ILE A 271 -6.55 6.81 -7.53
CA ILE A 271 -5.10 6.90 -7.68
C ILE A 271 -4.70 8.02 -8.64
N ARG A 272 -5.42 8.18 -9.75
CA ARG A 272 -5.23 9.31 -10.68
C ARG A 272 -5.45 10.65 -9.99
N LEU A 273 -6.44 10.74 -9.12
CA LEU A 273 -6.68 11.95 -8.34
C LEU A 273 -5.52 12.22 -7.37
N PHE A 274 -5.00 11.20 -6.67
CA PHE A 274 -3.80 11.35 -5.83
C PHE A 274 -2.60 11.82 -6.66
N ARG A 275 -2.41 11.27 -7.87
CA ARG A 275 -1.33 11.72 -8.76
C ARG A 275 -1.53 13.17 -9.19
N ASP A 276 -2.74 13.57 -9.58
CA ASP A 276 -3.06 14.95 -9.98
C ASP A 276 -2.84 15.93 -8.80
N VAL A 277 -3.19 15.54 -7.58
CA VAL A 277 -2.91 16.32 -6.36
C VAL A 277 -1.40 16.47 -6.14
N LEU A 278 -0.64 15.39 -6.26
CA LEU A 278 0.82 15.44 -6.11
C LEU A 278 1.52 16.20 -7.24
N ASP A 279 1.04 16.11 -8.48
CA ASP A 279 1.58 16.89 -9.60
C ASP A 279 1.47 18.41 -9.35
N ILE A 280 0.43 18.82 -8.64
CA ILE A 280 0.23 20.23 -8.24
C ILE A 280 1.08 20.59 -7.02
N ALA A 281 1.08 19.72 -6.02
CA ALA A 281 1.65 19.99 -4.70
C ALA A 281 3.14 19.66 -4.60
N ALA A 282 3.54 18.49 -5.10
CA ALA A 282 4.87 17.90 -4.91
C ALA A 282 5.19 16.90 -6.04
N PRO A 283 5.44 17.35 -7.29
CA PRO A 283 5.61 16.47 -8.44
C PRO A 283 6.76 15.47 -8.32
N GLN A 284 7.75 15.74 -7.46
CA GLN A 284 8.87 14.85 -7.18
C GLN A 284 8.46 13.62 -6.36
N VAL A 285 7.37 13.68 -5.58
CA VAL A 285 6.91 12.55 -4.76
C VAL A 285 6.34 11.47 -5.67
N ALA A 286 6.79 10.24 -5.47
CA ALA A 286 6.31 9.08 -6.19
C ALA A 286 5.15 8.40 -5.46
N LEU A 287 4.26 7.77 -6.22
CA LEU A 287 3.34 6.75 -5.74
C LEU A 287 3.88 5.38 -6.13
N THR A 288 3.79 4.42 -5.22
CA THR A 288 3.94 3.00 -5.52
C THR A 288 2.70 2.25 -5.06
N THR A 289 2.22 1.33 -5.88
CA THR A 289 1.05 0.52 -5.55
C THR A 289 1.48 -0.85 -5.06
N GLU A 290 0.87 -1.28 -3.97
CA GLU A 290 0.97 -2.63 -3.44
C GLU A 290 -0.32 -3.38 -3.81
N THR A 291 -0.19 -4.34 -4.73
CA THR A 291 -1.31 -5.07 -5.33
C THR A 291 -0.87 -6.51 -5.66
N ASN A 292 -1.13 -7.45 -4.74
CA ASN A 292 -0.87 -8.87 -4.99
C ASN A 292 -2.02 -9.47 -5.83
N ILE A 293 -1.97 -9.21 -7.13
CA ILE A 293 -2.92 -9.65 -8.17
C ILE A 293 -2.14 -10.18 -9.39
N PRO A 294 -2.77 -10.80 -10.39
CA PRO A 294 -2.09 -11.24 -11.60
C PRO A 294 -1.29 -10.10 -12.26
N HIS A 295 -0.12 -10.44 -12.81
CA HIS A 295 0.83 -9.46 -13.37
C HIS A 295 0.18 -8.52 -14.39
N GLU A 296 -0.66 -9.03 -15.28
CA GLU A 296 -1.35 -8.23 -16.31
C GLU A 296 -2.30 -7.18 -15.71
N GLU A 297 -2.92 -7.48 -14.58
CA GLU A 297 -3.75 -6.54 -13.85
C GLU A 297 -2.91 -5.57 -13.03
N ASN A 298 -1.83 -6.06 -12.40
CA ASN A 298 -0.92 -5.26 -11.60
C ASN A 298 -0.28 -4.11 -12.39
N ILE A 299 0.17 -4.37 -13.63
CA ILE A 299 0.79 -3.33 -14.47
C ILE A 299 -0.20 -2.26 -14.95
N THR A 300 -1.52 -2.47 -14.82
CA THR A 300 -2.51 -1.44 -15.16
C THR A 300 -2.41 -0.21 -14.27
N TYR A 301 -1.85 -0.36 -13.06
CA TYR A 301 -1.58 0.75 -12.14
C TYR A 301 -0.46 1.71 -12.58
N PHE A 302 0.25 1.41 -13.66
CA PHE A 302 1.07 2.41 -14.35
C PHE A 302 0.22 3.44 -15.11
N GLY A 303 -1.08 3.16 -15.34
CA GLY A 303 -1.97 4.01 -16.11
C GLY A 303 -1.46 4.22 -17.54
N ASN A 304 -1.48 5.47 -17.99
CA ASN A 304 -0.95 5.86 -19.30
C ASN A 304 0.57 6.15 -19.29
N GLY A 305 1.25 5.87 -18.19
CA GLY A 305 2.66 6.16 -18.02
C GLY A 305 2.97 7.45 -17.25
N TYR A 306 1.94 8.22 -16.83
CA TYR A 306 2.11 9.49 -16.12
C TYR A 306 1.00 9.81 -15.12
N ASP A 307 -0.16 9.19 -15.20
CA ASP A 307 -1.38 9.62 -14.52
C ASP A 307 -1.77 8.75 -13.30
N GLU A 308 -1.03 7.67 -13.03
CA GLU A 308 -1.21 6.82 -11.84
C GLU A 308 0.10 6.66 -11.05
N ALA A 309 0.50 5.43 -10.70
CA ALA A 309 1.70 5.18 -9.91
C ALA A 309 2.98 5.24 -10.77
N GLN A 310 4.07 5.72 -10.19
CA GLN A 310 5.39 5.73 -10.81
C GLN A 310 6.15 4.44 -10.57
N MET A 311 5.76 3.71 -9.53
CA MET A 311 6.25 2.37 -9.24
C MET A 311 5.09 1.43 -9.00
N VAL A 312 5.29 0.18 -9.40
CA VAL A 312 4.38 -0.93 -9.12
C VAL A 312 5.20 -2.04 -8.51
N TYR A 313 4.74 -2.61 -7.39
CA TYR A 313 5.39 -3.76 -6.78
C TYR A 313 5.46 -4.93 -7.75
N ASN A 314 6.65 -5.49 -7.94
CA ASN A 314 6.86 -6.58 -8.88
C ASN A 314 6.57 -7.93 -8.23
N PHE A 315 5.29 -8.22 -7.98
CA PHE A 315 4.85 -9.45 -7.32
C PHE A 315 5.09 -10.72 -8.15
N ALA A 316 5.36 -10.61 -9.46
CA ALA A 316 5.73 -11.77 -10.26
C ALA A 316 7.19 -12.22 -10.04
N LEU A 317 8.08 -11.30 -9.67
CA LEU A 317 9.50 -11.56 -9.55
C LEU A 317 9.83 -12.58 -8.44
N PRO A 318 9.38 -12.44 -7.17
CA PRO A 318 9.76 -13.36 -6.10
C PRO A 318 9.42 -14.83 -6.39
N PRO A 319 8.17 -15.20 -6.74
CA PRO A 319 7.85 -16.60 -6.99
C PRO A 319 8.52 -17.14 -8.25
N LEU A 320 8.80 -16.33 -9.29
CA LEU A 320 9.56 -16.76 -10.47
C LEU A 320 11.02 -17.06 -10.13
N VAL A 321 11.64 -16.21 -9.31
CA VAL A 321 13.02 -16.45 -8.87
C VAL A 321 13.08 -17.69 -7.97
N LEU A 322 12.13 -17.83 -7.03
CA LEU A 322 12.05 -19.02 -6.17
C LEU A 322 11.86 -20.32 -6.98
N TYR A 323 10.97 -20.30 -7.97
CA TYR A 323 10.80 -21.41 -8.91
C TYR A 323 12.09 -21.74 -9.65
N THR A 324 12.82 -20.72 -10.10
CA THR A 324 14.11 -20.86 -10.78
C THR A 324 15.13 -21.61 -9.91
N PHE A 325 15.24 -21.24 -8.64
CA PHE A 325 16.12 -21.93 -7.70
C PHE A 325 15.70 -23.38 -7.47
N TYR A 326 14.41 -23.62 -7.20
CA TYR A 326 13.90 -24.99 -6.97
C TYR A 326 14.05 -25.93 -8.17
N GLN A 327 14.03 -25.39 -9.39
CA GLN A 327 14.18 -26.19 -10.62
C GLN A 327 15.59 -26.17 -11.20
N ALA A 328 16.49 -25.31 -10.68
CA ALA A 328 17.79 -25.02 -11.30
C ALA A 328 17.65 -24.65 -12.80
N ASP A 329 16.56 -23.98 -13.18
CA ASP A 329 16.21 -23.62 -14.57
C ASP A 329 15.57 -22.24 -14.65
N ALA A 330 16.24 -21.29 -15.29
CA ALA A 330 15.78 -19.90 -15.46
C ALA A 330 14.91 -19.68 -16.70
N THR A 331 14.45 -20.71 -17.37
CA THR A 331 13.74 -20.61 -18.65
C THR A 331 12.47 -19.76 -18.51
N GLU A 332 11.61 -20.02 -17.52
CA GLU A 332 10.35 -19.28 -17.34
C GLU A 332 10.59 -17.84 -16.89
N LEU A 333 11.53 -17.61 -15.97
CA LEU A 333 11.95 -16.27 -15.58
C LEU A 333 12.46 -15.47 -16.79
N SER A 334 13.32 -16.07 -17.62
CA SER A 334 13.88 -15.42 -18.81
C SER A 334 12.82 -15.08 -19.86
N LYS A 335 11.85 -15.99 -20.07
CA LYS A 335 10.72 -15.72 -20.96
C LYS A 335 9.93 -14.52 -20.48
N TRP A 336 9.56 -14.51 -19.20
CA TRP A 336 8.77 -13.43 -18.62
C TRP A 336 9.51 -12.07 -18.65
N VAL A 337 10.79 -12.03 -18.28
CA VAL A 337 11.59 -10.79 -18.33
C VAL A 337 11.60 -10.18 -19.74
N ASN A 338 11.62 -10.99 -20.79
CA ASN A 338 11.59 -10.51 -22.16
C ASN A 338 10.22 -9.96 -22.60
N THR A 339 9.16 -10.12 -21.80
CA THR A 339 7.83 -9.56 -22.05
C THR A 339 7.60 -8.23 -21.36
N LEU A 340 8.52 -7.81 -20.47
CA LEU A 340 8.35 -6.59 -19.68
C LEU A 340 8.46 -5.35 -20.57
N GLU A 341 7.41 -4.54 -20.53
CA GLU A 341 7.34 -3.26 -21.20
C GLU A 341 6.99 -2.17 -20.18
N TYR A 342 7.50 -0.96 -20.40
CA TYR A 342 7.21 0.20 -19.57
C TYR A 342 6.46 1.23 -20.41
N PRO A 343 5.32 1.77 -19.92
CA PRO A 343 4.56 2.79 -20.66
C PRO A 343 5.36 4.09 -20.88
N SER A 344 6.32 4.40 -20.00
CA SER A 344 7.19 5.57 -20.13
C SER A 344 8.51 5.37 -19.38
N ASN A 345 9.49 6.27 -19.63
CA ASN A 345 10.75 6.30 -18.88
C ASN A 345 10.64 6.98 -17.50
N ALA A 346 9.45 7.42 -17.10
CA ALA A 346 9.20 8.00 -15.78
C ALA A 346 8.73 6.94 -14.75
N MET A 347 8.64 5.68 -15.15
CA MET A 347 8.11 4.57 -14.37
C MET A 347 9.10 3.43 -14.24
N THR A 348 8.92 2.65 -13.18
CA THR A 348 9.71 1.43 -12.96
C THR A 348 8.94 0.45 -12.09
N PHE A 349 9.35 -0.82 -12.10
CA PHE A 349 8.94 -1.76 -11.07
C PHE A 349 9.70 -1.51 -9.78
N PHE A 350 9.02 -1.64 -8.66
CA PHE A 350 9.65 -1.82 -7.36
C PHE A 350 9.95 -3.31 -7.19
N ASN A 351 11.18 -3.70 -7.52
CA ASN A 351 11.60 -5.08 -7.46
C ASN A 351 11.83 -5.50 -6.01
N ILE A 352 11.16 -6.57 -5.61
CA ILE A 352 11.27 -7.18 -4.29
C ILE A 352 11.66 -8.65 -4.46
N LEU A 353 12.31 -9.23 -3.46
CA LEU A 353 12.44 -10.68 -3.31
C LEU A 353 11.78 -11.12 -2.01
N ASP A 354 11.95 -10.35 -0.96
CA ASP A 354 11.36 -10.56 0.36
C ASP A 354 10.94 -9.22 0.96
N THR A 355 9.88 -9.22 1.74
CA THR A 355 9.37 -8.06 2.47
C THR A 355 8.87 -8.51 3.85
N HIS A 356 8.09 -7.68 4.55
CA HIS A 356 7.37 -8.05 5.77
C HIS A 356 6.18 -8.99 5.52
N ASP A 357 5.73 -9.09 4.25
CA ASP A 357 4.70 -10.04 3.79
C ASP A 357 5.33 -11.33 3.30
N GLY A 358 4.49 -12.33 3.02
CA GLY A 358 4.91 -13.55 2.35
C GLY A 358 5.19 -13.34 0.86
N VAL A 359 5.71 -14.39 0.21
CA VAL A 359 5.88 -14.44 -1.24
C VAL A 359 4.52 -14.63 -1.90
N GLY A 360 4.01 -13.59 -2.55
CA GLY A 360 2.73 -13.61 -3.24
C GLY A 360 2.71 -14.57 -4.44
N LEU A 361 1.66 -15.37 -4.57
CA LEU A 361 1.52 -16.35 -5.65
C LEU A 361 0.68 -15.86 -6.83
N LEU A 362 -0.09 -14.79 -6.65
CA LEU A 362 -0.97 -14.31 -7.72
C LEU A 362 -0.20 -13.63 -8.84
N GLY A 363 0.92 -13.00 -8.55
CA GLY A 363 1.78 -12.35 -9.54
C GLY A 363 2.21 -13.28 -10.67
N VAL A 364 2.30 -14.60 -10.43
CA VAL A 364 2.68 -15.59 -11.44
C VAL A 364 1.49 -16.34 -12.07
N LYS A 365 0.27 -16.01 -11.66
CA LYS A 365 -0.93 -16.55 -12.30
C LYS A 365 -0.95 -16.10 -13.78
N ASN A 366 -1.18 -17.05 -14.69
CA ASN A 366 -1.07 -16.89 -16.15
C ASN A 366 0.38 -16.79 -16.71
N ILE A 367 1.41 -16.70 -15.85
CA ILE A 367 2.83 -16.82 -16.27
C ILE A 367 3.29 -18.26 -16.10
N LEU A 368 3.03 -18.85 -14.92
CA LEU A 368 3.29 -20.25 -14.62
C LEU A 368 1.98 -21.06 -14.69
N SER A 369 2.10 -22.33 -15.07
CA SER A 369 1.00 -23.29 -14.98
C SER A 369 0.69 -23.64 -13.52
N GLU A 370 -0.53 -24.11 -13.24
CA GLU A 370 -0.92 -24.58 -11.91
C GLU A 370 0.02 -25.66 -11.36
N GLN A 371 0.56 -26.51 -12.24
CA GLN A 371 1.54 -27.53 -11.86
C GLN A 371 2.85 -26.91 -11.39
N GLN A 372 3.34 -25.87 -12.07
CA GLN A 372 4.56 -25.15 -11.69
C GLN A 372 4.36 -24.38 -10.37
N ILE A 373 3.20 -23.73 -10.17
CA ILE A 373 2.84 -23.09 -8.89
C ILE A 373 2.78 -24.15 -7.77
N SER A 374 2.20 -25.32 -8.04
CA SER A 374 2.15 -26.42 -7.06
C SER A 374 3.53 -26.93 -6.67
N VAL A 375 4.52 -26.86 -7.57
CA VAL A 375 5.93 -27.20 -7.26
C VAL A 375 6.48 -26.18 -6.26
N ILE A 376 6.27 -24.86 -6.48
CA ILE A 376 6.73 -23.82 -5.56
C ILE A 376 6.16 -24.07 -4.16
N ILE A 377 4.85 -24.27 -4.07
CA ILE A 377 4.14 -24.50 -2.79
C ILE A 377 4.68 -25.74 -2.08
N ARG A 378 4.88 -26.83 -2.82
CA ARG A 378 5.39 -28.09 -2.25
C ARG A 378 6.81 -27.91 -1.70
N CYS A 379 7.72 -27.37 -2.49
CA CYS A 379 9.10 -27.17 -2.05
C CYS A 379 9.17 -26.21 -0.86
N ALA A 380 8.41 -25.11 -0.89
CA ALA A 380 8.35 -24.19 0.24
C ALA A 380 7.86 -24.88 1.53
N ARG A 381 6.84 -25.75 1.45
CA ARG A 381 6.37 -26.53 2.60
C ARG A 381 7.42 -27.53 3.10
N GLU A 382 8.17 -28.15 2.22
CA GLU A 382 9.28 -29.04 2.57
C GLU A 382 10.36 -28.28 3.37
N HIS A 383 10.47 -26.95 3.14
CA HIS A 383 11.34 -26.04 3.88
C HIS A 383 10.62 -25.34 5.09
N GLY A 384 9.47 -25.85 5.51
CA GLY A 384 8.76 -25.39 6.71
C GLY A 384 7.87 -24.17 6.52
N ALA A 385 7.67 -23.68 5.28
CA ALA A 385 6.80 -22.54 5.02
C ALA A 385 5.32 -22.84 5.31
N LEU A 386 4.60 -21.83 5.80
CA LEU A 386 3.15 -21.82 5.89
C LEU A 386 2.54 -21.19 4.64
N ILE A 387 1.34 -21.60 4.28
CA ILE A 387 0.63 -21.07 3.10
C ILE A 387 -0.65 -20.37 3.57
N SER A 388 -0.78 -19.09 3.23
CA SER A 388 -2.04 -18.35 3.38
C SER A 388 -2.97 -18.62 2.21
N TYR A 389 -4.27 -18.49 2.45
CA TYR A 389 -5.32 -18.67 1.46
C TYR A 389 -6.18 -17.42 1.34
N ARG A 390 -6.77 -17.22 0.17
CA ARG A 390 -7.72 -16.15 -0.11
C ARG A 390 -9.05 -16.69 -0.63
N THR A 391 -10.08 -15.86 -0.58
CA THR A 391 -11.36 -16.11 -1.26
C THR A 391 -11.29 -15.52 -2.68
N ALA A 392 -11.34 -16.40 -3.67
CA ALA A 392 -11.50 -16.06 -5.08
C ALA A 392 -12.98 -15.94 -5.48
N ALA A 393 -13.24 -15.50 -6.71
CA ALA A 393 -14.59 -15.46 -7.26
C ALA A 393 -15.27 -16.84 -7.17
N GLY A 394 -16.56 -16.85 -6.81
CA GLY A 394 -17.30 -18.08 -6.55
C GLY A 394 -17.13 -18.63 -5.13
N GLY A 395 -16.44 -17.91 -4.24
CA GLY A 395 -16.20 -18.34 -2.85
C GLY A 395 -15.18 -19.49 -2.73
N VAL A 396 -14.36 -19.69 -3.75
CA VAL A 396 -13.35 -20.75 -3.76
C VAL A 396 -12.10 -20.26 -3.01
N GLU A 397 -11.58 -21.09 -2.09
CA GLU A 397 -10.30 -20.81 -1.45
C GLU A 397 -9.16 -21.25 -2.35
N GLU A 398 -8.18 -20.33 -2.58
CA GLU A 398 -6.97 -20.63 -3.34
C GLU A 398 -5.73 -20.15 -2.59
N PRO A 399 -4.54 -20.78 -2.79
CA PRO A 399 -3.28 -20.33 -2.21
C PRO A 399 -2.99 -18.89 -2.61
N TYR A 400 -2.56 -18.10 -1.62
CA TYR A 400 -2.35 -16.65 -1.78
C TYR A 400 -0.88 -16.26 -1.59
N GLU A 401 -0.27 -16.70 -0.49
CA GLU A 401 1.10 -16.35 -0.13
C GLU A 401 1.83 -17.51 0.55
N ILE A 402 3.14 -17.53 0.35
CA ILE A 402 4.09 -18.39 1.06
C ILE A 402 4.69 -17.56 2.20
N ASN A 403 4.36 -17.91 3.44
CA ASN A 403 4.88 -17.23 4.63
C ASN A 403 6.19 -17.92 5.06
N SER A 404 7.30 -17.39 4.58
CA SER A 404 8.65 -17.81 4.86
C SER A 404 9.62 -16.69 4.51
N THR A 405 10.80 -16.67 5.11
CA THR A 405 11.89 -15.83 4.63
C THR A 405 12.56 -16.50 3.43
N TRP A 406 13.27 -15.71 2.60
CA TRP A 406 14.07 -16.25 1.51
C TRP A 406 15.14 -17.23 2.01
N PHE A 407 15.78 -16.91 3.13
CA PHE A 407 16.75 -17.81 3.76
C PHE A 407 16.09 -19.17 4.06
N SER A 408 14.98 -19.19 4.79
CA SER A 408 14.29 -20.44 5.14
C SER A 408 13.72 -21.16 3.92
N ALA A 409 13.27 -20.44 2.89
CA ALA A 409 12.72 -21.04 1.67
C ALA A 409 13.79 -21.75 0.82
N LEU A 410 15.07 -21.35 0.95
CA LEU A 410 16.17 -21.90 0.13
C LEU A 410 17.11 -22.81 0.92
N THR A 411 17.07 -22.80 2.25
CA THR A 411 17.90 -23.65 3.10
C THR A 411 17.08 -24.77 3.72
N LEU A 412 17.69 -25.95 3.84
CA LEU A 412 17.17 -27.04 4.66
C LEU A 412 17.87 -26.98 6.00
N ASP A 413 17.17 -27.36 7.09
CA ASP A 413 17.79 -27.55 8.39
C ASP A 413 18.98 -28.53 8.24
N SER A 414 20.18 -27.98 8.14
CA SER A 414 21.42 -28.74 8.11
C SER A 414 22.19 -28.54 9.41
N GLU A 415 22.93 -29.56 9.84
CA GLU A 415 23.86 -29.44 10.97
C GLU A 415 25.13 -28.66 10.57
N ASP A 416 25.25 -28.23 9.30
CA ASP A 416 26.42 -27.57 8.73
C ASP A 416 26.06 -26.12 8.32
N GLU A 417 26.36 -25.18 9.23
CA GLU A 417 26.12 -23.74 9.01
C GLU A 417 26.84 -23.17 7.76
N GLU A 418 27.93 -23.80 7.29
CA GLU A 418 28.61 -23.37 6.05
C GLU A 418 27.81 -23.73 4.80
N LEU A 419 27.07 -24.84 4.82
CA LEU A 419 26.19 -25.24 3.69
C LEU A 419 24.94 -24.37 3.61
N ASP A 420 24.46 -23.86 4.74
CA ASP A 420 23.27 -22.99 4.79
C ASP A 420 23.56 -21.57 4.27
N LEU A 421 24.84 -21.17 4.19
CA LEU A 421 25.27 -19.86 3.70
C LEU A 421 25.67 -19.85 2.22
N GLN A 422 25.80 -21.01 1.57
CA GLN A 422 26.12 -21.14 0.14
C GLN A 422 24.90 -21.10 -0.75
#